data_87e8d9337510c00bed17c9369a264816
#
_entry.id   87e8d9337510c00bed17c9369a264816
#
_cell.length_a   1.000
_cell.length_b   1.000
_cell.length_c   1.000
_cell.angle_alpha   90.00
_cell.angle_beta   90.00
_cell.angle_gamma   90.00
#
_symmetry.space_group_name_H-M   'P 1'
#
loop_
_entity.id
_entity.type
_entity.pdbx_description
1 polymer ?
#
loop_
_entity_poly.entity_id
_entity_poly.type
_entity_poly.pdbx_seq_one_letter_code
_entity_poly.pdbx_strand_id
1 'polypeptide(L)'
;MRVEREPGEPGLAVSFSHHRDDSRMVRHVVRPWIRAGGSLADDVTLAASELVANVVEHTDDGGRVRLWDQDPLLLEVDDHEHGLPRLREHPDESGGRGLAIVGRLAESWGVRVTPSGKTVWATFRRPPA
;
A
#
# COMPACT_ATOMS: atom_id res chain seq x y z
N MET A 1 1.48 -4.15 -14.94
CA MET A 1 0.69 -4.23 -13.69
C MET A 1 -0.53 -5.10 -13.94
N ARG A 2 -0.76 -6.04 -13.07
CA ARG A 2 -1.87 -6.96 -13.20
C ARG A 2 -2.92 -6.66 -12.13
N VAL A 3 -4.18 -6.50 -12.54
CA VAL A 3 -5.29 -6.21 -11.65
C VAL A 3 -6.13 -7.48 -11.50
N GLU A 4 -6.38 -7.87 -10.26
CA GLU A 4 -7.19 -9.04 -9.93
C GLU A 4 -8.22 -8.66 -8.88
N ARG A 5 -9.41 -9.24 -9.00
CA ARG A 5 -10.44 -9.10 -7.98
C ARG A 5 -10.40 -10.34 -7.09
N GLU A 6 -10.29 -10.13 -5.78
CA GLU A 6 -10.26 -11.24 -4.83
C GLU A 6 -11.61 -11.95 -4.81
N PRO A 7 -11.63 -13.25 -5.11
CA PRO A 7 -12.90 -14.00 -5.07
C PRO A 7 -13.48 -14.04 -3.66
N GLY A 8 -14.75 -13.70 -3.53
CA GLY A 8 -15.44 -13.76 -2.25
C GLY A 8 -15.11 -12.65 -1.28
N GLU A 9 -14.21 -11.72 -1.63
CA GLU A 9 -13.86 -10.59 -0.79
C GLU A 9 -14.17 -9.28 -1.50
N PRO A 10 -14.69 -8.26 -0.80
CA PRO A 10 -14.87 -6.93 -1.39
C PRO A 10 -13.52 -6.24 -1.45
N GLY A 11 -12.85 -6.31 -2.58
CA GLY A 11 -11.55 -5.71 -2.67
C GLY A 11 -10.94 -5.77 -4.04
N LEU A 12 -9.80 -5.12 -4.14
CA LEU A 12 -8.97 -5.05 -5.33
C LEU A 12 -7.60 -5.60 -4.99
N ALA A 13 -7.02 -6.38 -5.88
CA ALA A 13 -5.61 -6.77 -5.77
C ALA A 13 -4.91 -6.37 -7.06
N VAL A 14 -3.77 -5.70 -6.91
CA VAL A 14 -2.95 -5.25 -8.03
C VAL A 14 -1.52 -5.70 -7.80
N SER A 15 -1.00 -6.54 -8.68
CA SER A 15 0.40 -6.93 -8.63
C SER A 15 1.25 -5.94 -9.41
N PHE A 16 2.43 -5.65 -8.92
CA PHE A 16 3.36 -4.75 -9.58
C PHE A 16 4.78 -5.33 -9.54
N SER A 17 5.61 -4.90 -10.48
CA SER A 17 7.02 -5.26 -10.52
C SER A 17 7.86 -4.17 -9.85
N HIS A 18 9.15 -4.11 -10.13
CA HIS A 18 10.02 -3.08 -9.56
C HIS A 18 10.18 -1.85 -10.49
N HIS A 19 9.20 -1.59 -11.33
CA HIS A 19 9.26 -0.48 -12.28
C HIS A 19 8.96 0.84 -11.58
N ARG A 20 9.78 1.88 -11.84
CA ARG A 20 9.63 3.17 -11.15
C ARG A 20 8.27 3.83 -11.39
N ASP A 21 7.62 3.55 -12.51
CA ASP A 21 6.31 4.13 -12.81
C ASP A 21 5.15 3.45 -12.11
N ASP A 22 5.39 2.34 -11.42
CA ASP A 22 4.32 1.58 -10.78
C ASP A 22 3.65 2.37 -9.65
N SER A 23 4.40 3.20 -8.92
CA SER A 23 3.80 4.03 -7.87
C SER A 23 2.78 5.02 -8.44
N ARG A 24 3.05 5.56 -9.62
CA ARG A 24 2.12 6.45 -10.30
C ARG A 24 0.92 5.70 -10.84
N MET A 25 1.15 4.54 -11.44
CA MET A 25 0.09 3.72 -12.00
C MET A 25 -0.90 3.26 -10.93
N VAL A 26 -0.42 2.96 -9.74
CA VAL A 26 -1.26 2.54 -8.62
C VAL A 26 -2.33 3.59 -8.29
N ARG A 27 -2.01 4.88 -8.38
CA ARG A 27 -3.00 5.93 -8.13
C ARG A 27 -4.21 5.81 -9.06
N HIS A 28 -3.96 5.54 -10.33
CA HIS A 28 -5.03 5.42 -11.32
C HIS A 28 -5.85 4.14 -11.15
N VAL A 29 -5.19 3.07 -10.71
CA VAL A 29 -5.86 1.78 -10.56
C VAL A 29 -6.67 1.72 -9.26
N VAL A 30 -6.12 2.22 -8.17
CA VAL A 30 -6.73 2.10 -6.84
C VAL A 30 -7.90 3.06 -6.66
N ARG A 31 -7.76 4.30 -7.12
CA ARG A 31 -8.77 5.33 -6.87
C ARG A 31 -10.20 4.95 -7.26
N PRO A 32 -10.46 4.34 -8.43
CA PRO A 32 -11.83 3.98 -8.81
C PRO A 32 -12.50 2.96 -7.90
N TRP A 33 -11.71 2.24 -7.08
CA TRP A 33 -12.24 1.21 -6.18
C TRP A 33 -12.62 1.77 -4.81
N ILE A 34 -12.38 3.06 -4.58
CA ILE A 34 -12.76 3.71 -3.33
C ILE A 34 -14.08 4.41 -3.55
N ARG A 35 -15.12 3.92 -2.90
CA ARG A 35 -16.50 4.43 -3.10
C ARG A 35 -16.73 5.80 -2.50
N ALA A 36 -15.97 6.16 -1.49
CA ALA A 36 -16.02 7.50 -0.92
C ALA A 36 -15.13 8.42 -1.74
N GLY A 37 -15.63 9.56 -2.11
CA GLY A 37 -14.82 10.57 -2.79
C GLY A 37 -14.04 11.44 -1.83
N GLY A 38 -13.48 12.53 -2.34
CA GLY A 38 -12.86 13.57 -1.51
C GLY A 38 -11.58 13.14 -0.83
N SER A 39 -11.42 13.55 0.41
CA SER A 39 -10.15 13.38 1.13
C SER A 39 -9.82 11.92 1.41
N LEU A 40 -10.81 11.06 1.63
CA LEU A 40 -10.52 9.64 1.87
C LEU A 40 -9.87 9.01 0.64
N ALA A 41 -10.42 9.23 -0.54
CA ALA A 41 -9.84 8.71 -1.77
C ALA A 41 -8.43 9.26 -2.01
N ASP A 42 -8.23 10.56 -1.76
CA ASP A 42 -6.91 11.18 -1.90
C ASP A 42 -5.90 10.59 -0.93
N ASP A 43 -6.28 10.42 0.33
CA ASP A 43 -5.39 9.89 1.37
C ASP A 43 -4.99 8.44 1.07
N VAL A 44 -5.96 7.61 0.70
CA VAL A 44 -5.68 6.19 0.42
C VAL A 44 -4.80 6.05 -0.82
N THR A 45 -5.10 6.81 -1.88
CA THR A 45 -4.27 6.72 -3.10
C THR A 45 -2.87 7.23 -2.88
N LEU A 46 -2.70 8.28 -2.08
CA LEU A 46 -1.36 8.78 -1.74
C LEU A 46 -0.60 7.74 -0.91
N ALA A 47 -1.23 7.19 0.11
CA ALA A 47 -0.61 6.16 0.94
C ALA A 47 -0.19 4.94 0.09
N ALA A 48 -1.06 4.47 -0.78
CA ALA A 48 -0.76 3.34 -1.65
C ALA A 48 0.45 3.64 -2.55
N SER A 49 0.50 4.81 -3.17
CA SER A 49 1.61 5.16 -4.04
C SER A 49 2.93 5.29 -3.29
N GLU A 50 2.90 5.80 -2.06
CA GLU A 50 4.11 5.90 -1.24
C GLU A 50 4.62 4.52 -0.82
N LEU A 51 3.73 3.61 -0.45
CA LEU A 51 4.12 2.25 -0.08
C LEU A 51 4.65 1.47 -1.27
N VAL A 52 4.05 1.63 -2.44
CA VAL A 52 4.55 1.00 -3.67
C VAL A 52 5.93 1.56 -4.03
N ALA A 53 6.12 2.88 -3.93
CA ALA A 53 7.43 3.50 -4.18
C ALA A 53 8.50 2.91 -3.27
N ASN A 54 8.18 2.68 -2.00
CA ASN A 54 9.10 2.03 -1.08
C ASN A 54 9.52 0.64 -1.55
N VAL A 55 8.56 -0.17 -1.98
CA VAL A 55 8.87 -1.51 -2.47
C VAL A 55 9.74 -1.43 -3.72
N VAL A 56 9.39 -0.57 -4.66
CA VAL A 56 10.14 -0.40 -5.91
C VAL A 56 11.58 0.04 -5.65
N GLU A 57 11.78 0.93 -4.68
CA GLU A 57 13.13 1.42 -4.34
C GLU A 57 14.00 0.39 -3.66
N HIS A 58 13.40 -0.53 -2.91
CA HIS A 58 14.15 -1.39 -1.99
C HIS A 58 14.16 -2.86 -2.36
N THR A 59 13.36 -3.27 -3.34
CA THR A 59 13.34 -4.67 -3.78
C THR A 59 13.34 -4.74 -5.28
N ASP A 60 13.77 -5.89 -5.80
CA ASP A 60 13.70 -6.20 -7.22
C ASP A 60 12.53 -7.12 -7.56
N ASP A 61 11.83 -7.60 -6.55
CA ASP A 61 10.81 -8.65 -6.70
C ASP A 61 9.40 -8.12 -6.88
N GLY A 62 9.20 -6.81 -6.70
CA GLY A 62 7.87 -6.22 -6.76
C GLY A 62 7.01 -6.58 -5.58
N GLY A 63 5.71 -6.51 -5.75
CA GLY A 63 4.77 -6.75 -4.68
C GLY A 63 3.34 -6.71 -5.16
N ARG A 64 2.44 -6.51 -4.21
CA ARG A 64 1.00 -6.54 -4.47
C ARG A 64 0.30 -5.53 -3.57
N VAL A 65 -0.59 -4.74 -4.17
CA VAL A 65 -1.49 -3.85 -3.43
C VAL A 65 -2.83 -4.54 -3.28
N ARG A 66 -3.36 -4.57 -2.06
CA ARG A 66 -4.70 -5.10 -1.78
C ARG A 66 -5.50 -4.03 -1.06
N LEU A 67 -6.76 -3.90 -1.44
CA LEU A 67 -7.65 -2.89 -0.89
C LEU A 67 -9.00 -3.53 -0.56
N TRP A 68 -9.44 -3.36 0.68
CA TRP A 68 -10.77 -3.76 1.13
C TRP A 68 -11.54 -2.50 1.45
N ASP A 69 -12.57 -2.23 0.64
CA ASP A 69 -13.43 -1.06 0.79
C ASP A 69 -14.51 -1.35 1.84
N GLN A 70 -14.08 -1.43 3.07
CA GLN A 70 -14.91 -1.72 4.24
C GLN A 70 -14.79 -0.57 5.24
N ASP A 71 -15.27 -0.74 6.46
CA ASP A 71 -15.20 0.28 7.51
C ASP A 71 -14.51 -0.30 8.75
N PRO A 72 -13.30 0.14 9.10
CA PRO A 72 -12.47 1.07 8.35
C PRO A 72 -11.96 0.46 7.05
N LEU A 73 -11.63 1.31 6.09
CA LEU A 73 -11.01 0.87 4.85
C LEU A 73 -9.62 0.29 5.16
N LEU A 74 -9.28 -0.84 4.58
CA LEU A 74 -8.00 -1.50 4.80
C LEU A 74 -7.18 -1.51 3.50
N LEU A 75 -5.96 -1.04 3.61
CA LEU A 75 -4.96 -1.07 2.54
C LEU A 75 -3.80 -1.95 3.00
N GLU A 76 -3.38 -2.88 2.16
CA GLU A 76 -2.18 -3.69 2.40
C GLU A 76 -1.28 -3.65 1.19
N VAL A 77 0.01 -3.48 1.41
CA VAL A 77 1.00 -3.55 0.35
C VAL A 77 2.02 -4.61 0.73
N ASP A 78 2.05 -5.68 -0.05
CA ASP A 78 2.98 -6.78 0.14
C ASP A 78 4.26 -6.51 -0.62
N ASP A 79 5.36 -6.84 0.02
CA ASP A 79 6.69 -6.82 -0.53
C ASP A 79 7.13 -8.28 -0.65
N HIS A 80 7.52 -8.70 -1.84
CA HIS A 80 7.89 -10.10 -2.10
C HIS A 80 9.39 -10.35 -1.96
N GLU A 81 10.09 -9.48 -1.25
CA GLU A 81 11.52 -9.66 -1.04
C GLU A 81 11.79 -10.94 -0.26
N HIS A 82 12.62 -11.80 -0.83
CA HIS A 82 13.08 -13.02 -0.17
C HIS A 82 14.25 -12.70 0.73
N GLY A 83 14.03 -12.75 2.02
CA GLY A 83 15.06 -12.46 3.01
C GLY A 83 14.48 -11.79 4.23
N LEU A 84 15.30 -11.66 5.25
CA LEU A 84 14.87 -10.98 6.47
C LEU A 84 14.69 -9.49 6.19
N PRO A 85 13.59 -8.90 6.66
CA PRO A 85 13.42 -7.46 6.59
C PRO A 85 14.59 -6.78 7.30
N ARG A 86 15.23 -5.84 6.63
CA ARG A 86 16.27 -5.06 7.26
C ARG A 86 15.64 -3.95 8.08
N LEU A 87 15.94 -3.94 9.36
CA LEU A 87 15.66 -2.76 10.16
C LEU A 87 16.58 -1.66 9.64
N ARG A 88 16.02 -0.56 9.25
CA ARG A 88 16.81 0.55 8.76
C ARG A 88 17.42 1.30 9.90
N GLU A 89 18.71 1.49 9.82
CA GLU A 89 19.43 2.30 10.76
C GLU A 89 19.12 3.78 10.55
N HIS A 90 18.75 4.15 9.33
CA HIS A 90 18.46 5.53 8.97
C HIS A 90 17.11 5.60 8.25
N PRO A 91 15.99 5.63 9.00
CA PRO A 91 14.67 5.62 8.40
C PRO A 91 14.33 6.87 7.59
N ASP A 92 15.12 7.91 7.72
CA ASP A 92 14.93 9.17 7.01
C ASP A 92 15.56 9.20 5.62
N GLU A 93 16.36 8.22 5.23
CA GLU A 93 17.05 8.27 3.95
C GLU A 93 16.20 7.80 2.82
N SER A 94 15.33 7.01 2.77
CA SER A 94 14.41 6.71 1.69
C SER A 94 13.24 5.95 2.20
N GLY A 95 12.70 5.20 2.44
CA GLY A 95 11.51 4.57 2.94
C GLY A 95 10.89 5.22 4.18
N GLY A 96 11.68 5.88 5.02
CA GLY A 96 11.14 6.55 6.19
C GLY A 96 10.16 7.69 5.86
N ARG A 97 10.39 8.35 4.75
CA ARG A 97 9.53 9.42 4.30
C ARG A 97 8.13 8.90 3.93
N GLY A 98 8.06 7.81 3.18
CA GLY A 98 6.79 7.23 2.80
C GLY A 98 6.00 6.72 3.99
N LEU A 99 6.66 6.06 4.94
CA LEU A 99 6.01 5.59 6.15
C LEU A 99 5.53 6.74 7.03
N ALA A 100 6.26 7.85 7.09
CA ALA A 100 5.82 9.04 7.81
C ALA A 100 4.53 9.61 7.21
N ILE A 101 4.43 9.64 5.89
CA ILE A 101 3.22 10.08 5.20
C ILE A 101 2.06 9.14 5.54
N VAL A 102 2.25 7.84 5.46
CA VAL A 102 1.23 6.87 5.82
C VAL A 102 0.77 7.07 7.26
N GLY A 103 1.70 7.28 8.19
CA GLY A 103 1.37 7.51 9.59
C GLY A 103 0.53 8.74 9.84
N ARG A 104 0.64 9.76 9.00
CA ARG A 104 -0.20 10.96 9.10
C ARG A 104 -1.58 10.76 8.52
N LEU A 105 -1.70 9.94 7.48
CA LEU A 105 -2.96 9.77 6.77
C LEU A 105 -3.82 8.67 7.36
N ALA A 106 -3.21 7.61 7.88
CA ALA A 106 -3.92 6.43 8.35
C ALA A 106 -4.42 6.60 9.78
N GLU A 107 -5.54 5.95 10.10
CA GLU A 107 -6.01 5.84 11.48
C GLU A 107 -5.06 4.96 12.29
N SER A 108 -4.65 3.83 11.72
CA SER A 108 -3.62 2.96 12.29
C SER A 108 -2.86 2.30 11.15
N TRP A 109 -1.62 1.87 11.43
CA TRP A 109 -0.80 1.19 10.45
C TRP A 109 0.26 0.34 11.14
N GLY A 110 0.81 -0.59 10.43
CA GLY A 110 1.88 -1.44 10.96
C GLY A 110 2.52 -2.28 9.87
N VAL A 111 3.48 -3.08 10.29
CA VAL A 111 4.21 -4.00 9.40
C VAL A 111 4.05 -5.41 9.94
N ARG A 112 3.74 -6.34 9.04
CA ARG A 112 3.61 -7.76 9.36
C ARG A 112 4.62 -8.53 8.51
N VAL A 113 5.48 -9.31 9.16
CA VAL A 113 6.42 -10.19 8.47
C VAL A 113 5.68 -11.45 8.04
N THR A 114 5.88 -11.86 6.80
CA THR A 114 5.24 -13.05 6.21
C THR A 114 6.31 -14.01 5.70
N PRO A 115 5.96 -15.28 5.43
CA PRO A 115 6.93 -16.22 4.86
C PRO A 115 7.50 -15.77 3.51
N SER A 116 6.76 -14.98 2.75
CA SER A 116 7.18 -14.51 1.43
C SER A 116 7.75 -13.10 1.42
N GLY A 117 7.81 -12.42 2.58
CA GLY A 117 8.32 -11.05 2.64
C GLY A 117 7.72 -10.28 3.81
N LYS A 118 7.17 -9.13 3.52
CA LYS A 118 6.48 -8.33 4.54
C LYS A 118 5.25 -7.65 3.93
N THR A 119 4.32 -7.30 4.80
CA THR A 119 3.13 -6.54 4.44
C THR A 119 3.07 -5.29 5.30
N VAL A 120 2.96 -4.15 4.68
CA VAL A 120 2.61 -2.91 5.38
C VAL A 120 1.11 -2.75 5.25
N TRP A 121 0.43 -2.58 6.37
CA TRP A 121 -1.02 -2.41 6.38
C TRP A 121 -1.38 -1.05 6.97
N ALA A 122 -2.50 -0.50 6.53
CA ALA A 122 -3.00 0.78 7.01
C ALA A 122 -4.53 0.77 6.96
N THR A 123 -5.15 1.35 8.00
CA THR A 123 -6.59 1.52 8.04
C THR A 123 -6.94 2.99 7.94
N PHE A 124 -8.07 3.28 7.31
CA PHE A 124 -8.54 4.64 7.10
C PHE A 124 -9.99 4.72 7.55
N ARG A 125 -10.26 5.63 8.48
CA ARG A 125 -11.61 5.82 8.98
C ARG A 125 -12.46 6.49 7.91
N ARG A 126 -13.65 5.94 7.69
CA ARG A 126 -14.60 6.59 6.81
C ARG A 126 -15.24 7.77 7.51
N PRO A 127 -15.49 8.88 6.77
CA PRO A 127 -16.24 9.97 7.35
C PRO A 127 -17.67 9.52 7.67
N PRO A 128 -18.32 10.15 8.63
CA PRO A 128 -19.73 9.88 8.92
C PRO A 128 -20.60 10.09 7.68
N ALA A 129 -21.60 9.26 7.52
CA ALA A 129 -22.53 9.37 6.41
C ALA A 129 -23.39 10.65 6.51
#